data_8d811d2f64fab256e9e3fc1168c370fd
#
_entry.id   8d811d2f64fab256e9e3fc1168c370fd
#
_cell.length_a   1.000
_cell.length_b   1.000
_cell.length_c   1.000
_cell.angle_alpha   90.00
_cell.angle_beta   90.00
_cell.angle_gamma   90.00
#
_symmetry.space_group_name_H-M   'P 1'
#
loop_
_entity.id
_entity.type
_entity.pdbx_description
1 polymer ?
#
loop_
_entity_poly.entity_id
_entity_poly.type
_entity_poly.pdbx_seq_one_letter_code
_entity_poly.pdbx_strand_id
1 'polypeptide(L)'
;MRIRTPATMLFISAASSATAADSPLALYNLTARTDFTGVYLAPPGTQRWGPNEALTDKDKSLDSDERLVLRDVTPGRFDLKLVDRKGRTCIIRNIDLAGETSFDIRDEALTDCR
;
A
#
# COMPACT_ATOMS: atom_id res chain seq x y z
N MET A 1 -27.15 48.70 -35.20
CA MET A 1 -27.20 47.89 -34.66
C MET A 1 -26.15 47.16 -34.37
N ARG A 2 -25.78 46.79 -33.46
CA ARG A 2 -24.78 46.18 -33.19
C ARG A 2 -24.98 44.96 -32.63
N ILE A 3 -24.37 44.03 -32.80
CA ILE A 3 -24.47 42.86 -32.31
C ILE A 3 -23.44 42.53 -31.49
N ARG A 4 -23.56 42.13 -30.52
CA ARG A 4 -22.63 41.77 -29.76
C ARG A 4 -22.57 40.43 -29.65
N THR A 5 -21.68 39.70 -29.84
CA THR A 5 -21.51 38.38 -29.64
C THR A 5 -21.00 38.12 -28.34
N PRO A 6 -21.56 37.49 -27.54
CA PRO A 6 -21.10 37.21 -26.24
C PRO A 6 -19.95 36.32 -26.34
N ALA A 7 -19.00 36.59 -25.71
CA ALA A 7 -17.87 35.78 -25.66
C ALA A 7 -18.18 34.56 -24.92
N THR A 8 -18.19 33.51 -25.51
CA THR A 8 -18.46 32.30 -24.87
C THR A 8 -17.21 31.85 -24.21
N MET A 9 -17.21 31.88 -22.97
CA MET A 9 -16.11 31.40 -22.27
C MET A 9 -16.22 29.99 -22.08
N LEU A 10 -15.45 29.26 -22.67
CA LEU A 10 -15.48 27.86 -22.49
C LEU A 10 -14.50 27.52 -21.46
N PHE A 11 -14.93 27.14 -20.32
CA PHE A 11 -14.07 26.71 -19.33
C PHE A 11 -13.92 25.29 -19.36
N ILE A 12 -12.84 24.79 -19.79
CA ILE A 12 -12.55 23.40 -19.70
C ILE A 12 -11.89 23.20 -18.44
N SER A 13 -12.57 22.91 -17.48
CA SER A 13 -12.00 22.54 -16.26
C SER A 13 -11.37 21.24 -16.47
N ALA A 14 -10.19 21.22 -16.76
CA ALA A 14 -9.47 20.02 -16.80
C ALA A 14 -9.33 19.56 -15.41
N ALA A 15 -10.23 18.87 -14.97
CA ALA A 15 -10.14 18.31 -13.68
C ALA A 15 -9.03 17.35 -13.73
N SER A 16 -7.98 17.66 -13.21
CA SER A 16 -6.95 16.72 -13.13
C SER A 16 -7.32 15.80 -12.08
N SER A 17 -8.08 14.91 -12.40
CA SER A 17 -8.55 13.99 -11.46
C SER A 17 -7.58 12.95 -11.11
N ALA A 18 -6.43 13.05 -11.59
CA ALA A 18 -5.53 11.95 -11.41
C ALA A 18 -4.91 11.86 -10.07
N THR A 19 -5.11 12.83 -9.25
CA THR A 19 -4.31 12.88 -8.09
C THR A 19 -4.57 11.78 -7.11
N ALA A 20 -5.77 11.30 -7.05
CA ALA A 20 -6.05 10.26 -6.08
C ALA A 20 -5.32 8.99 -6.43
N ALA A 21 -5.14 8.77 -7.70
CA ALA A 21 -4.49 7.56 -8.11
C ALA A 21 -2.99 7.65 -7.91
N ASP A 22 -2.50 8.84 -7.65
CA ASP A 22 -1.08 8.98 -7.51
C ASP A 22 -0.58 8.75 -6.10
N SER A 23 -1.47 8.56 -5.16
CA SER A 23 -1.05 8.28 -3.80
C SER A 23 -0.49 6.86 -3.75
N PRO A 24 0.77 6.70 -3.37
CA PRO A 24 1.33 5.37 -3.34
C PRO A 24 0.70 4.56 -2.21
N LEU A 25 0.57 3.28 -2.45
CA LEU A 25 0.18 2.37 -1.40
C LEU A 25 1.36 2.19 -0.46
N ALA A 26 1.09 1.98 0.80
CA ALA A 26 2.15 1.84 1.79
C ALA A 26 1.73 0.93 2.93
N LEU A 27 2.74 0.34 3.56
CA LEU A 27 2.57 -0.40 4.79
C LEU A 27 3.34 0.35 5.87
N TYR A 28 2.74 0.49 7.05
CA TYR A 28 3.42 1.10 8.19
C TYR A 28 3.64 0.02 9.23
N ASN A 29 4.85 -0.14 9.66
CA ASN A 29 5.15 -1.09 10.72
C ASN A 29 5.02 -0.38 12.07
N LEU A 30 3.87 -0.54 12.69
CA LEU A 30 3.60 0.06 13.98
C LEU A 30 3.72 -0.96 15.11
N THR A 31 4.46 -2.04 14.88
CA THR A 31 4.77 -2.96 15.97
C THR A 31 5.78 -2.33 16.91
N ALA A 32 5.80 -2.78 18.14
CA ALA A 32 6.69 -2.19 19.13
C ALA A 32 8.16 -2.50 18.86
N ARG A 33 8.45 -3.72 18.39
CA ARG A 33 9.85 -4.15 18.28
C ARG A 33 10.13 -5.15 17.17
N THR A 34 9.24 -5.35 16.25
CA THR A 34 9.43 -6.38 15.23
C THR A 34 9.85 -5.76 13.91
N ASP A 35 10.97 -6.21 13.39
CA ASP A 35 11.44 -5.80 12.08
C ASP A 35 11.18 -6.94 11.11
N PHE A 36 10.72 -6.61 9.91
CA PHE A 36 10.40 -7.62 8.91
C PHE A 36 11.39 -7.58 7.77
N THR A 37 12.02 -8.71 7.51
CA THR A 37 12.91 -8.87 6.37
C THR A 37 12.18 -9.42 5.17
N GLY A 38 10.97 -9.92 5.36
CA GLY A 38 10.13 -10.39 4.26
C GLY A 38 8.75 -9.77 4.33
N VAL A 39 8.31 -9.23 3.20
CA VAL A 39 6.98 -8.62 3.08
C VAL A 39 6.43 -9.06 1.73
N TYR A 40 5.37 -9.85 1.75
CA TYR A 40 4.82 -10.43 0.54
C TYR A 40 3.32 -10.20 0.46
N LEU A 41 2.82 -9.96 -0.71
CA LEU A 41 1.39 -9.79 -0.95
C LEU A 41 0.89 -10.88 -1.89
N ALA A 42 -0.32 -11.32 -1.67
CA ALA A 42 -0.99 -12.27 -2.56
C ALA A 42 -2.46 -11.90 -2.68
N PRO A 43 -3.10 -12.24 -3.80
CA PRO A 43 -4.56 -12.10 -3.87
C PRO A 43 -5.17 -12.95 -2.76
N PRO A 44 -6.25 -12.48 -2.12
CA PRO A 44 -6.78 -13.15 -0.94
C PRO A 44 -7.07 -14.62 -1.19
N GLY A 45 -6.59 -15.46 -0.28
CA GLY A 45 -6.85 -16.89 -0.32
C GLY A 45 -6.06 -17.70 -1.32
N THR A 46 -5.16 -17.08 -2.08
CA THR A 46 -4.47 -17.78 -3.16
C THR A 46 -3.11 -18.32 -2.79
N GLN A 47 -2.47 -17.74 -1.80
CA GLN A 47 -1.08 -18.06 -1.44
C GLN A 47 -0.10 -17.86 -2.59
N ARG A 48 -0.50 -17.12 -3.63
CA ARG A 48 0.41 -16.80 -4.72
C ARG A 48 1.18 -15.55 -4.34
N TRP A 49 2.17 -15.74 -3.50
CA TRP A 49 2.95 -14.63 -2.97
C TRP A 49 3.80 -13.97 -4.05
N GLY A 50 3.74 -12.66 -4.10
CA GLY A 50 4.55 -11.89 -5.01
C GLY A 50 5.97 -11.73 -4.49
N PRO A 51 6.70 -10.77 -5.03
CA PRO A 51 8.10 -10.57 -4.63
C PRO A 51 8.18 -10.01 -3.22
N ASN A 52 9.35 -10.10 -2.63
CA ASN A 52 9.60 -9.53 -1.31
C ASN A 52 9.69 -8.01 -1.44
N GLU A 53 8.64 -7.32 -1.00
CA GLU A 53 8.58 -5.87 -1.10
C GLU A 53 9.59 -5.18 -0.19
N ALA A 54 10.06 -5.84 0.85
CA ALA A 54 11.04 -5.24 1.74
C ALA A 54 12.37 -4.95 1.03
N LEU A 55 12.65 -5.66 -0.04
CA LEU A 55 13.89 -5.47 -0.77
C LEU A 55 13.95 -4.14 -1.51
N THR A 56 12.83 -3.46 -1.65
CA THR A 56 12.80 -2.14 -2.29
C THR A 56 13.22 -1.04 -1.32
N ASP A 57 13.25 -1.34 -0.02
CA ASP A 57 13.71 -0.39 0.96
C ASP A 57 15.24 -0.37 0.98
N LYS A 58 15.84 0.76 1.33
CA LYS A 58 17.28 0.83 1.28
C LYS A 58 17.93 -0.08 2.30
N ASP A 59 17.26 -0.34 3.41
CA ASP A 59 17.77 -1.27 4.43
C ASP A 59 17.34 -2.70 4.18
N LYS A 60 16.52 -2.91 3.15
CA LYS A 60 15.99 -4.22 2.78
C LYS A 60 15.21 -4.86 3.91
N SER A 61 14.57 -4.04 4.72
CA SER A 61 13.71 -4.49 5.80
C SER A 61 12.69 -3.41 6.10
N LEU A 62 11.58 -3.80 6.69
CA LEU A 62 10.59 -2.87 7.19
C LEU A 62 10.69 -2.87 8.69
N ASP A 63 11.45 -1.95 9.21
CA ASP A 63 11.72 -1.88 10.64
C ASP A 63 10.57 -1.24 11.40
N SER A 64 10.56 -1.45 12.70
CA SER A 64 9.56 -0.83 13.57
C SER A 64 9.55 0.68 13.36
N ASP A 65 8.36 1.27 13.29
CA ASP A 65 8.12 2.69 13.05
C ASP A 65 8.47 3.16 11.64
N GLU A 66 8.66 2.25 10.70
CA GLU A 66 8.95 2.61 9.33
C GLU A 66 7.77 2.41 8.41
N ARG A 67 7.81 3.11 7.31
CA ARG A 67 6.84 3.01 6.24
C ARG A 67 7.50 2.39 5.03
N LEU A 68 6.84 1.42 4.42
CA LEU A 68 7.29 0.83 3.17
C LEU A 68 6.34 1.23 2.06
N VAL A 69 6.83 1.94 1.06
CA VAL A 69 6.04 2.28 -0.10
C VAL A 69 6.00 1.08 -1.02
N LEU A 70 4.79 0.69 -1.41
CA LEU A 70 4.59 -0.43 -2.32
C LEU A 70 4.56 0.11 -3.75
N ARG A 71 5.62 -0.19 -4.50
CA ARG A 71 5.70 0.24 -5.88
C ARG A 71 5.14 -0.84 -6.77
N ASP A 72 4.57 -0.47 -7.86
CA ASP A 72 4.04 -1.41 -8.84
C ASP A 72 2.99 -2.37 -8.28
N VAL A 73 2.30 -1.95 -7.23
CA VAL A 73 1.21 -2.72 -6.66
C VAL A 73 -0.09 -2.01 -7.00
N THR A 74 -0.99 -2.74 -7.66
CA THR A 74 -2.29 -2.21 -8.01
C THR A 74 -3.21 -2.22 -6.79
N PRO A 75 -3.99 -1.18 -6.55
CA PRO A 75 -4.91 -1.18 -5.43
C PRO A 75 -5.83 -2.40 -5.44
N GLY A 76 -6.08 -2.94 -4.28
CA GLY A 76 -6.94 -4.11 -4.13
C GLY A 76 -6.87 -4.66 -2.72
N ARG A 77 -7.43 -5.85 -2.54
CA ARG A 77 -7.32 -6.55 -1.29
C ARG A 77 -6.24 -7.60 -1.41
N PHE A 78 -5.54 -7.83 -0.33
CA PHE A 78 -4.41 -8.75 -0.33
C PHE A 78 -4.32 -9.51 0.97
N ASP A 79 -3.73 -10.70 0.90
CA ASP A 79 -3.18 -11.32 2.09
C ASP A 79 -1.75 -10.83 2.21
N LEU A 80 -1.30 -10.59 3.43
CA LEU A 80 0.02 -10.06 3.70
C LEU A 80 0.81 -11.08 4.50
N LYS A 81 1.97 -11.46 4.00
CA LYS A 81 2.87 -12.36 4.72
C LYS A 81 4.09 -11.58 5.15
N LEU A 82 4.37 -11.66 6.44
CA LEU A 82 5.48 -10.97 7.06
C LEU A 82 6.44 -11.98 7.66
N VAL A 83 7.72 -11.81 7.38
CA VAL A 83 8.76 -12.68 7.94
C VAL A 83 9.69 -11.79 8.75
N ASP A 84 9.86 -12.09 10.04
CA ASP A 84 10.73 -11.29 10.89
C ASP A 84 12.18 -11.78 10.81
N ARG A 85 13.07 -11.08 11.51
CA ARG A 85 14.49 -11.41 11.44
C ARG A 85 14.83 -12.77 12.04
N LYS A 86 13.93 -13.35 12.83
CA LYS A 86 14.14 -14.66 13.40
C LYS A 86 13.54 -15.76 12.55
N GLY A 87 12.94 -15.40 11.43
CA GLY A 87 12.31 -16.35 10.53
C GLY A 87 10.87 -16.69 10.88
N ARG A 88 10.28 -16.02 11.87
CA ARG A 88 8.88 -16.24 12.19
C ARG A 88 8.02 -15.61 11.09
N THR A 89 7.06 -16.36 10.61
CA THR A 89 6.19 -15.92 9.52
C THR A 89 4.79 -15.68 10.06
N CYS A 90 4.25 -14.51 9.82
CA CYS A 90 2.89 -14.15 10.20
C CYS A 90 2.08 -13.79 8.97
N ILE A 91 0.81 -14.17 8.94
CA ILE A 91 -0.07 -13.84 7.83
C ILE A 91 -1.23 -13.01 8.36
N ILE A 92 -1.45 -11.86 7.72
CA ILE A 92 -2.61 -11.02 7.98
C ILE A 92 -3.46 -11.09 6.72
N ARG A 93 -4.70 -11.53 6.87
CA ARG A 93 -5.53 -11.82 5.71
C ARG A 93 -6.40 -10.66 5.33
N ASN A 94 -6.60 -10.53 4.03
CA ASN A 94 -7.60 -9.64 3.45
C ASN A 94 -7.47 -8.19 3.88
N ILE A 95 -6.25 -7.65 3.82
CA ILE A 95 -6.04 -6.23 4.10
C ILE A 95 -6.63 -5.40 2.95
N ASP A 96 -7.11 -4.22 3.28
CA ASP A 96 -7.74 -3.35 2.30
C ASP A 96 -6.77 -2.29 1.81
N LEU A 97 -6.29 -2.47 0.59
CA LEU A 97 -5.52 -1.44 -0.11
C LEU A 97 -6.29 -0.98 -1.35
N ALA A 98 -7.62 -1.23 -1.37
CA ALA A 98 -8.49 -0.74 -2.43
C ALA A 98 -9.12 0.58 -2.03
N GLY A 99 -9.70 0.63 -0.86
CA GLY A 99 -10.32 1.84 -0.34
C GLY A 99 -9.38 2.67 0.49
N GLU A 100 -8.29 2.07 0.99
CA GLU A 100 -7.31 2.77 1.79
C GLU A 100 -5.97 2.76 1.07
N THR A 101 -5.17 3.81 1.25
CA THR A 101 -3.87 3.86 0.60
C THR A 101 -2.77 3.26 1.48
N SER A 102 -3.07 2.93 2.71
CA SER A 102 -2.09 2.33 3.60
C SER A 102 -2.72 1.35 4.56
N PHE A 103 -1.89 0.48 5.10
CA PHE A 103 -2.29 -0.47 6.13
C PHE A 103 -1.28 -0.43 7.25
N ASP A 104 -1.77 -0.35 8.49
CA ASP A 104 -0.93 -0.32 9.68
C ASP A 104 -0.76 -1.72 10.23
N ILE A 105 0.48 -2.17 10.31
CA ILE A 105 0.81 -3.46 10.89
C ILE A 105 1.00 -3.24 12.39
N ARG A 106 0.14 -3.81 13.19
CA ARG A 106 0.20 -3.67 14.64
C ARG A 106 0.41 -5.03 15.30
N ASP A 107 0.95 -5.02 16.50
CA ASP A 107 1.21 -6.27 17.21
C ASP A 107 -0.05 -7.14 17.35
N GLU A 108 -1.21 -6.51 17.54
CA GLU A 108 -2.46 -7.24 17.71
C GLU A 108 -2.86 -8.04 16.47
N ALA A 109 -2.36 -7.66 15.30
CA ALA A 109 -2.68 -8.36 14.07
C ALA A 109 -1.77 -9.56 13.82
N LEU A 110 -0.71 -9.70 14.59
CA LEU A 110 0.25 -10.80 14.40
C LEU A 110 -0.19 -12.03 15.20
N THR A 111 -1.28 -12.63 14.77
CA THR A 111 -1.86 -13.77 15.47
C THR A 111 -1.74 -15.10 14.74
N ASP A 112 -1.57 -15.07 13.41
CA ASP A 112 -1.41 -16.30 12.62
C ASP A 112 0.06 -16.40 12.25
N CYS A 113 0.86 -16.83 13.19
CA CYS A 113 2.32 -16.88 13.04
C CYS A 113 2.88 -18.27 13.25
N ARG A 114 3.98 -18.58 12.58
CA ARG A 114 4.67 -19.83 12.71
C ARG A 114 6.17 -19.66 12.69
#